data_f8873b0d6b331a2a9d273b9bacd5f023
#
_entry.id   f8873b0d6b331a2a9d273b9bacd5f023
#
_cell.length_a   1.000
_cell.length_b   1.000
_cell.length_c   1.000
_cell.angle_alpha   90.00
_cell.angle_beta   90.00
_cell.angle_gamma   90.00
#
_symmetry.space_group_name_H-M   'P 1'
#
loop_
_entity.id
_entity.type
_entity.pdbx_description
1 polymer ?
#
loop_
_entity_poly.entity_id
_entity_poly.type
_entity_poly.pdbx_seq_one_letter_code
_entity_poly.pdbx_strand_id
1 'polypeptide(L)'
;VKNNEIVGVNNLCLVATAETDAGDGSLVWKTEDGDTPIIPAGAAYYAYYPWQSNDKIADKVNASVTDVDDFFADLVKNWAPSTNQGTYTDYTGSDLMISFGTPSGKSLSFSMQHKMALVVIDLPKIKYKLTDADSKPLPDYIIDAPDTKFNGFTPYRTSDGMYRYLINPAATNLSGSYTNATSATAEWEFTTSSATTGQYRKYVVDGGSSTTIEKTHQLQAGDFFMKDGTLLGKDATTLTDAQQAACIGIVYWVGDIKGDNYTLLDSKFPYGTHGLVVSLWDMPDPDNPNKVIMKWWTYNGKEFVNDWLANATWTDGKRPDDFISIQEDKNMQGYANTI
;
A
#
# COMPACT_ATOMS: atom_id res chain seq x y z
N VAL A 1 22.23 -19.77 18.17
CA VAL A 1 22.14 -20.65 19.36
C VAL A 1 23.27 -21.63 19.35
N LYS A 2 23.89 -21.89 20.50
CA LYS A 2 24.94 -22.90 20.69
C LYS A 2 24.78 -23.50 22.08
N ASN A 3 24.84 -24.83 22.19
CA ASN A 3 24.67 -25.56 23.44
C ASN A 3 23.41 -25.18 24.23
N ASN A 4 22.29 -25.02 23.54
CA ASN A 4 20.97 -24.58 24.08
C ASN A 4 20.95 -23.18 24.70
N GLU A 5 21.93 -22.36 24.39
CA GLU A 5 21.99 -20.97 24.85
C GLU A 5 22.07 -20.01 23.65
N ILE A 6 21.49 -18.84 23.79
CA ILE A 6 21.65 -17.76 22.84
C ILE A 6 23.03 -17.15 23.05
N VAL A 7 23.89 -17.22 22.02
CA VAL A 7 25.29 -16.76 22.06
C VAL A 7 25.50 -15.63 21.05
N GLY A 8 26.40 -14.71 21.35
CA GLY A 8 26.69 -13.55 20.51
C GLY A 8 25.63 -12.47 20.62
N VAL A 9 25.35 -11.79 19.51
CA VAL A 9 24.32 -10.73 19.48
C VAL A 9 22.95 -11.38 19.39
N ASN A 10 22.11 -11.11 20.39
CA ASN A 10 20.75 -11.57 20.43
C ASN A 10 19.83 -10.53 19.78
N ASN A 11 18.86 -11.01 19.00
CA ASN A 11 17.83 -10.18 18.37
C ASN A 11 18.38 -8.97 17.57
N LEU A 12 19.37 -9.24 16.73
CA LEU A 12 20.00 -8.22 15.90
C LEU A 12 19.01 -7.69 14.87
N CYS A 13 18.81 -6.37 14.86
CA CYS A 13 18.06 -5.69 13.80
C CYS A 13 18.90 -5.59 12.54
N LEU A 14 18.40 -6.13 11.44
CA LEU A 14 19.00 -5.99 10.12
C LEU A 14 18.04 -5.23 9.20
N VAL A 15 18.59 -4.31 8.44
CA VAL A 15 17.86 -3.54 7.43
C VAL A 15 18.33 -3.91 6.03
N ALA A 16 17.39 -4.04 5.10
CA ALA A 16 17.72 -4.26 3.70
C ALA A 16 18.35 -2.98 3.12
N THR A 17 19.46 -3.16 2.41
CA THR A 17 20.10 -2.06 1.70
C THR A 17 19.62 -2.03 0.24
N ALA A 18 19.86 -0.91 -0.46
CA ALA A 18 19.64 -0.84 -1.90
C ALA A 18 20.68 -1.64 -2.72
N GLU A 19 21.71 -2.17 -2.05
CA GLU A 19 22.71 -3.03 -2.66
C GLU A 19 22.11 -4.41 -2.90
N THR A 20 22.29 -4.94 -4.10
CA THR A 20 21.98 -6.34 -4.41
C THR A 20 23.28 -7.12 -4.44
N ASP A 21 23.25 -8.38 -3.99
CA ASP A 21 24.39 -9.28 -4.19
C ASP A 21 24.58 -9.45 -5.71
N ALA A 22 25.84 -9.29 -6.17
CA ALA A 22 26.19 -9.19 -7.58
C ALA A 22 25.92 -10.49 -8.41
N GLY A 23 25.38 -11.54 -7.78
CA GLY A 23 25.18 -12.84 -8.40
C GLY A 23 23.72 -13.24 -8.66
N ASP A 24 22.79 -12.93 -7.79
CA ASP A 24 21.42 -13.45 -7.84
C ASP A 24 20.32 -12.40 -7.60
N GLY A 25 20.71 -11.15 -7.37
CA GLY A 25 19.75 -10.06 -7.10
C GLY A 25 19.13 -10.09 -5.69
N SER A 26 19.64 -10.93 -4.78
CA SER A 26 19.18 -10.94 -3.39
C SER A 26 19.57 -9.65 -2.68
N LEU A 27 18.72 -9.23 -1.72
CA LEU A 27 19.00 -8.05 -0.92
C LEU A 27 20.14 -8.30 0.06
N VAL A 28 21.05 -7.33 0.16
CA VAL A 28 22.08 -7.31 1.19
C VAL A 28 21.51 -6.70 2.47
N TRP A 29 21.68 -7.40 3.57
CA TRP A 29 21.19 -6.98 4.88
C TRP A 29 22.35 -6.54 5.76
N LYS A 30 22.24 -5.37 6.36
CA LYS A 30 23.23 -4.77 7.26
C LYS A 30 22.59 -4.37 8.57
N THR A 31 23.41 -4.13 9.59
CA THR A 31 22.93 -3.47 10.83
C THR A 31 22.47 -2.03 10.52
N GLU A 32 21.74 -1.42 11.43
CA GLU A 32 21.32 -0.01 11.29
C GLU A 32 22.50 0.94 11.07
N ASP A 33 23.68 0.64 11.66
CA ASP A 33 24.92 1.40 11.49
C ASP A 33 25.62 1.13 10.15
N GLY A 34 25.08 0.25 9.32
CA GLY A 34 25.62 -0.11 8.01
C GLY A 34 26.75 -1.16 8.06
N ASP A 35 27.03 -1.71 9.23
CA ASP A 35 28.06 -2.73 9.40
C ASP A 35 27.58 -4.13 9.01
N THR A 36 28.53 -4.98 8.65
CA THR A 36 28.25 -6.42 8.44
C THR A 36 28.37 -7.13 9.78
N PRO A 37 27.33 -7.86 10.24
CA PRO A 37 27.37 -8.51 11.54
C PRO A 37 28.42 -9.63 11.58
N ILE A 38 29.12 -9.75 12.71
CA ILE A 38 30.05 -10.88 12.97
C ILE A 38 29.23 -12.08 13.40
N ILE A 39 29.34 -13.17 12.65
CA ILE A 39 28.60 -14.39 12.87
C ILE A 39 29.47 -15.40 13.62
N PRO A 40 29.11 -15.87 14.84
CA PRO A 40 29.85 -16.85 15.58
C PRO A 40 29.91 -18.20 14.87
N ALA A 41 31.09 -18.76 14.67
CA ALA A 41 31.27 -20.08 14.03
C ALA A 41 30.61 -21.20 14.83
N GLY A 42 29.95 -22.13 14.13
CA GLY A 42 29.38 -23.35 14.72
C GLY A 42 28.14 -23.09 15.59
N ALA A 43 27.50 -21.97 15.45
CA ALA A 43 26.17 -21.67 16.02
C ALA A 43 25.07 -22.01 15.03
N ALA A 44 23.86 -22.23 15.53
CA ALA A 44 22.63 -22.22 14.75
C ALA A 44 22.06 -20.81 14.68
N TYR A 45 21.52 -20.46 13.55
CA TYR A 45 21.01 -19.09 13.27
C TYR A 45 19.52 -19.14 12.96
N TYR A 46 18.78 -18.26 13.58
CA TYR A 46 17.34 -18.12 13.41
C TYR A 46 17.02 -16.67 13.05
N ALA A 47 16.13 -16.47 12.12
CA ALA A 47 15.65 -15.14 11.72
C ALA A 47 14.13 -15.08 11.76
N TYR A 48 13.62 -13.90 12.02
CA TYR A 48 12.19 -13.60 11.91
C TYR A 48 11.97 -12.18 11.35
N TYR A 49 10.84 -11.95 10.78
CA TYR A 49 10.37 -10.66 10.26
C TYR A 49 8.89 -10.48 10.59
N PRO A 50 8.43 -9.27 10.91
CA PRO A 50 9.19 -8.03 11.11
C PRO A 50 9.92 -8.00 12.45
N TRP A 51 11.05 -7.31 12.52
CA TRP A 51 11.83 -7.17 13.73
C TRP A 51 11.02 -6.54 14.86
N GLN A 52 11.20 -7.04 16.09
CA GLN A 52 10.61 -6.54 17.32
C GLN A 52 11.69 -6.27 18.35
N SER A 53 11.45 -5.31 19.26
CA SER A 53 12.34 -5.02 20.36
C SER A 53 12.49 -6.20 21.33
N ASN A 54 13.59 -6.24 22.05
CA ASN A 54 13.94 -7.37 22.95
C ASN A 54 12.87 -7.66 24.01
N ASP A 55 12.21 -6.64 24.55
CA ASP A 55 11.12 -6.76 25.51
C ASP A 55 9.91 -7.52 24.98
N LYS A 56 9.77 -7.58 23.66
CA LYS A 56 8.66 -8.26 22.99
C LYS A 56 8.97 -9.69 22.56
N ILE A 57 10.25 -10.08 22.49
CA ILE A 57 10.65 -11.37 21.92
C ILE A 57 11.44 -12.27 22.86
N ALA A 58 12.11 -11.73 23.88
CA ALA A 58 13.08 -12.48 24.69
C ALA A 58 12.54 -13.76 25.34
N ASP A 59 11.28 -13.75 25.73
CA ASP A 59 10.55 -14.86 26.37
C ASP A 59 9.72 -15.72 25.38
N LYS A 60 9.82 -15.44 24.09
CA LYS A 60 9.01 -16.09 23.03
C LYS A 60 9.82 -16.99 22.11
N VAL A 61 11.05 -17.28 22.48
CA VAL A 61 11.94 -18.18 21.72
C VAL A 61 12.49 -19.29 22.62
N ASN A 62 12.61 -20.49 22.08
CA ASN A 62 13.10 -21.66 22.83
C ASN A 62 14.46 -22.08 22.31
N ALA A 63 15.53 -21.70 23.01
CA ALA A 63 16.91 -22.04 22.63
C ALA A 63 17.26 -23.50 22.83
N SER A 64 16.41 -24.31 23.48
CA SER A 64 16.67 -25.73 23.77
C SER A 64 16.32 -26.67 22.60
N VAL A 65 15.73 -26.15 21.54
CA VAL A 65 15.33 -26.91 20.36
C VAL A 65 16.08 -26.47 19.12
N THR A 66 16.13 -27.33 18.11
CA THR A 66 16.86 -27.08 16.86
C THR A 66 15.92 -26.84 15.68
N ASP A 67 14.67 -27.28 15.77
CA ASP A 67 13.66 -27.01 14.76
C ASP A 67 13.24 -25.55 14.81
N VAL A 68 13.05 -24.91 13.66
CA VAL A 68 12.73 -23.49 13.57
C VAL A 68 11.30 -23.18 14.02
N ASP A 69 10.38 -24.09 13.78
CA ASP A 69 8.99 -23.93 14.19
C ASP A 69 8.86 -24.06 15.71
N ASP A 70 9.56 -25.04 16.30
CA ASP A 70 9.61 -25.19 17.74
C ASP A 70 10.37 -24.04 18.43
N PHE A 71 11.42 -23.51 17.80
CA PHE A 71 12.17 -22.35 18.32
C PHE A 71 11.29 -21.11 18.43
N PHE A 72 10.45 -20.85 17.44
CA PHE A 72 9.54 -19.70 17.40
C PHE A 72 8.09 -20.02 17.77
N ALA A 73 7.80 -21.20 18.32
CA ALA A 73 6.42 -21.64 18.58
C ALA A 73 5.59 -20.62 19.38
N ASP A 74 6.16 -20.09 20.46
CA ASP A 74 5.48 -19.11 21.32
C ASP A 74 5.35 -17.73 20.62
N LEU A 75 6.33 -17.36 19.80
CA LEU A 75 6.23 -16.13 19.00
C LEU A 75 5.08 -16.25 17.98
N VAL A 76 5.03 -17.33 17.22
CA VAL A 76 3.98 -17.58 16.22
C VAL A 76 2.60 -17.65 16.87
N LYS A 77 2.47 -18.38 17.97
CA LYS A 77 1.22 -18.54 18.70
C LYS A 77 0.66 -17.20 19.21
N ASN A 78 1.53 -16.33 19.69
CA ASN A 78 1.15 -15.06 20.30
C ASN A 78 1.26 -13.86 19.33
N TRP A 79 1.59 -14.09 18.07
CA TRP A 79 1.65 -13.01 17.09
C TRP A 79 0.25 -12.45 16.82
N ALA A 80 0.11 -11.15 16.95
CA ALA A 80 -1.13 -10.45 16.69
C ALA A 80 -0.94 -9.50 15.50
N PRO A 81 -1.35 -9.88 14.29
CA PRO A 81 -1.40 -8.97 13.15
C PRO A 81 -2.20 -7.71 13.49
N SER A 82 -1.80 -6.56 12.95
CA SER A 82 -2.53 -5.32 13.16
C SER A 82 -3.97 -5.45 12.65
N THR A 83 -4.92 -4.90 13.38
CA THR A 83 -6.31 -4.76 12.91
C THR A 83 -6.42 -3.69 11.83
N ASN A 84 -5.49 -2.73 11.79
CA ASN A 84 -5.36 -1.77 10.71
C ASN A 84 -4.17 -2.17 9.82
N GLN A 85 -4.46 -2.71 8.65
CA GLN A 85 -3.50 -3.08 7.62
C GLN A 85 -3.73 -2.26 6.34
N GLY A 86 -4.33 -1.07 6.45
CA GLY A 86 -4.73 -0.25 5.30
C GLY A 86 -3.57 0.32 4.48
N THR A 87 -2.36 0.39 5.04
CA THR A 87 -1.15 0.77 4.31
C THR A 87 -0.30 -0.46 3.96
N TYR A 88 0.56 -0.33 2.94
CA TYR A 88 1.51 -1.40 2.59
C TYR A 88 2.43 -1.75 3.77
N THR A 89 2.88 -0.75 4.52
CA THR A 89 3.74 -0.94 5.69
C THR A 89 3.03 -1.70 6.81
N ASP A 90 1.79 -1.34 7.14
CA ASP A 90 1.02 -2.02 8.18
C ASP A 90 0.67 -3.46 7.77
N TYR A 91 0.34 -3.66 6.48
CA TYR A 91 0.06 -4.97 5.92
C TYR A 91 1.30 -5.88 6.00
N THR A 92 2.45 -5.44 5.47
CA THR A 92 3.68 -6.23 5.50
C THR A 92 4.25 -6.39 6.91
N GLY A 93 4.07 -5.38 7.77
CA GLY A 93 4.42 -5.44 9.19
C GLY A 93 3.57 -6.41 10.02
N SER A 94 2.43 -6.87 9.49
CA SER A 94 1.59 -7.89 10.11
C SER A 94 2.01 -9.32 9.76
N ASP A 95 2.87 -9.50 8.75
CA ASP A 95 3.25 -10.80 8.20
C ASP A 95 4.45 -11.40 8.95
N LEU A 96 4.19 -12.21 9.96
CA LEU A 96 5.27 -12.92 10.62
C LEU A 96 5.87 -13.99 9.70
N MET A 97 7.17 -13.85 9.45
CA MET A 97 7.97 -14.87 8.75
C MET A 97 9.10 -15.33 9.66
N ILE A 98 9.47 -16.60 9.55
CA ILE A 98 10.60 -17.19 10.27
C ILE A 98 11.49 -17.98 9.33
N SER A 99 12.74 -18.17 9.72
CA SER A 99 13.71 -18.98 8.96
C SER A 99 14.82 -19.54 9.83
N PHE A 100 15.37 -20.66 9.40
CA PHE A 100 16.65 -21.17 9.84
C PHE A 100 17.75 -20.71 8.89
N GLY A 101 18.87 -20.26 9.43
CA GLY A 101 19.99 -19.76 8.66
C GLY A 101 20.90 -20.87 8.15
N THR A 102 21.20 -20.84 6.86
CA THR A 102 22.12 -21.77 6.21
C THR A 102 23.46 -21.09 5.93
N PRO A 103 24.53 -21.43 6.66
CA PRO A 103 25.84 -20.85 6.40
C PRO A 103 26.47 -21.46 5.14
N SER A 104 27.09 -20.60 4.31
CA SER A 104 27.87 -20.99 3.15
C SER A 104 29.09 -20.08 3.00
N GLY A 105 30.27 -20.60 3.35
CA GLY A 105 31.50 -19.82 3.36
C GLY A 105 31.45 -18.67 4.34
N LYS A 106 31.44 -17.43 3.81
CA LYS A 106 31.31 -16.18 4.60
C LYS A 106 29.88 -15.61 4.58
N SER A 107 28.96 -16.29 3.93
CA SER A 107 27.57 -15.85 3.78
C SER A 107 26.64 -16.66 4.67
N LEU A 108 25.54 -16.05 5.10
CA LEU A 108 24.45 -16.69 5.80
C LEU A 108 23.17 -16.36 5.07
N SER A 109 22.45 -17.39 4.61
CA SER A 109 21.22 -17.23 3.85
C SER A 109 20.02 -17.66 4.67
N PHE A 110 18.90 -16.95 4.49
CA PHE A 110 17.61 -17.24 5.11
C PHE A 110 16.52 -17.39 4.05
N SER A 111 15.80 -18.51 4.09
CA SER A 111 14.60 -18.72 3.29
C SER A 111 13.38 -18.50 4.19
N MET A 112 12.84 -17.29 4.16
CA MET A 112 11.75 -16.89 5.05
C MET A 112 10.45 -17.62 4.72
N GLN A 113 9.77 -18.12 5.74
CA GLN A 113 8.48 -18.80 5.63
C GLN A 113 7.41 -18.03 6.36
N HIS A 114 6.32 -17.73 5.66
CA HIS A 114 5.15 -17.07 6.23
C HIS A 114 4.49 -17.95 7.30
N LYS A 115 4.15 -17.36 8.44
CA LYS A 115 3.44 -18.03 9.54
C LYS A 115 2.03 -17.51 9.72
N MET A 116 1.68 -16.39 9.10
CA MET A 116 0.31 -15.89 9.06
C MET A 116 -0.46 -16.49 7.89
N ALA A 117 -1.77 -16.48 7.99
CA ALA A 117 -2.66 -16.83 6.88
C ALA A 117 -3.14 -15.56 6.18
N LEU A 118 -3.17 -15.60 4.85
CA LEU A 118 -3.66 -14.49 4.05
C LEU A 118 -5.12 -14.71 3.67
N VAL A 119 -5.97 -13.79 4.07
CA VAL A 119 -7.35 -13.68 3.61
C VAL A 119 -7.39 -12.69 2.45
N VAL A 120 -7.91 -13.13 1.31
CA VAL A 120 -8.19 -12.28 0.15
C VAL A 120 -9.71 -12.12 0.05
N ILE A 121 -10.19 -10.89 0.17
CA ILE A 121 -11.62 -10.56 0.13
C ILE A 121 -11.91 -9.88 -1.20
N ASP A 122 -12.80 -10.49 -1.98
CA ASP A 122 -13.25 -9.95 -3.26
C ASP A 122 -14.69 -9.46 -3.10
N LEU A 123 -14.82 -8.14 -2.94
CA LEU A 123 -16.08 -7.44 -2.79
C LEU A 123 -16.61 -6.95 -4.14
N PRO A 124 -17.92 -6.71 -4.25
CA PRO A 124 -18.47 -6.00 -5.39
C PRO A 124 -17.78 -4.65 -5.63
N LYS A 125 -17.51 -4.35 -6.88
CA LYS A 125 -16.80 -3.16 -7.33
C LYS A 125 -17.40 -2.63 -8.61
N ILE A 126 -17.14 -1.36 -8.90
CA ILE A 126 -17.49 -0.73 -10.17
C ILE A 126 -16.21 -0.59 -10.98
N LYS A 127 -16.24 -1.09 -12.21
CA LYS A 127 -15.16 -0.97 -13.18
C LYS A 127 -15.61 -0.07 -14.33
N TYR A 128 -15.01 1.09 -14.44
CA TYR A 128 -15.22 1.96 -15.56
C TYR A 128 -14.28 1.58 -16.71
N LYS A 129 -14.86 1.31 -17.88
CA LYS A 129 -14.19 1.31 -19.16
C LYS A 129 -14.20 2.73 -19.68
N LEU A 130 -13.11 3.45 -19.45
CA LEU A 130 -12.99 4.86 -19.81
C LEU A 130 -12.46 5.02 -21.23
N THR A 131 -12.94 6.04 -21.91
CA THR A 131 -12.37 6.54 -23.15
C THR A 131 -12.18 8.05 -23.07
N ASP A 132 -11.26 8.61 -23.83
CA ASP A 132 -11.17 10.06 -24.02
C ASP A 132 -12.22 10.60 -25.00
N ALA A 133 -12.17 11.89 -25.32
CA ALA A 133 -13.10 12.56 -26.24
C ALA A 133 -13.01 12.01 -27.68
N ASP A 134 -11.86 11.47 -28.07
CA ASP A 134 -11.62 10.84 -29.39
C ASP A 134 -11.96 9.34 -29.39
N SER A 135 -12.60 8.84 -28.32
CA SER A 135 -12.93 7.41 -28.12
C SER A 135 -11.70 6.49 -27.99
N LYS A 136 -10.52 7.02 -27.67
CA LYS A 136 -9.35 6.20 -27.34
C LYS A 136 -9.49 5.62 -25.95
N PRO A 137 -9.18 4.32 -25.76
CA PRO A 137 -9.22 3.71 -24.46
C PRO A 137 -8.25 4.38 -23.48
N LEU A 138 -8.72 4.64 -22.27
CA LEU A 138 -7.93 4.96 -21.09
C LEU A 138 -7.76 3.71 -20.22
N PRO A 139 -6.83 3.70 -19.26
CA PRO A 139 -6.73 2.61 -18.29
C PRO A 139 -8.07 2.33 -17.60
N ASP A 140 -8.32 1.09 -17.20
CA ASP A 140 -9.51 0.74 -16.44
C ASP A 140 -9.51 1.48 -15.08
N TYR A 141 -10.63 2.09 -14.73
CA TYR A 141 -10.80 2.76 -13.45
C TYR A 141 -11.69 1.93 -12.53
N ILE A 142 -11.12 1.43 -11.43
CA ILE A 142 -11.79 0.50 -10.51
C ILE A 142 -12.01 1.18 -9.16
N ILE A 143 -13.29 1.26 -8.76
CA ILE A 143 -13.70 1.77 -7.45
C ILE A 143 -14.49 0.70 -6.69
N ASP A 144 -14.53 0.84 -5.38
CA ASP A 144 -15.33 -0.03 -4.54
C ASP A 144 -16.82 0.24 -4.75
N ALA A 145 -17.66 -0.73 -4.39
CA ALA A 145 -19.08 -0.47 -4.24
C ALA A 145 -19.31 0.63 -3.19
N PRO A 146 -20.34 1.48 -3.37
CA PRO A 146 -20.60 2.57 -2.42
C PRO A 146 -20.73 2.04 -0.99
N ASP A 147 -20.31 2.86 -0.02
CA ASP A 147 -20.38 2.57 1.42
C ASP A 147 -19.72 1.24 1.86
N THR A 148 -18.72 0.75 1.11
CA THR A 148 -17.94 -0.42 1.52
C THR A 148 -17.31 -0.19 2.88
N LYS A 149 -17.61 -1.09 3.83
CA LYS A 149 -17.15 -1.03 5.22
C LYS A 149 -16.68 -2.39 5.71
N PHE A 150 -15.71 -2.36 6.62
CA PHE A 150 -15.19 -3.52 7.33
C PHE A 150 -15.43 -3.33 8.83
N ASN A 151 -15.95 -4.36 9.49
CA ASN A 151 -16.32 -4.29 10.90
C ASN A 151 -15.13 -4.65 11.80
N GLY A 152 -14.50 -3.63 12.39
CA GLY A 152 -13.41 -3.79 13.36
C GLY A 152 -12.03 -4.09 12.78
N PHE A 153 -11.87 -4.04 11.46
CA PHE A 153 -10.58 -4.18 10.81
C PHE A 153 -10.47 -3.33 9.54
N THR A 154 -9.25 -3.09 9.09
CA THR A 154 -8.97 -2.36 7.84
C THR A 154 -7.98 -3.18 7.01
N PRO A 155 -8.41 -3.81 5.91
CA PRO A 155 -7.54 -4.59 5.05
C PRO A 155 -6.73 -3.70 4.09
N TYR A 156 -5.65 -4.23 3.56
CA TYR A 156 -4.88 -3.62 2.48
C TYR A 156 -5.62 -3.79 1.15
N ARG A 157 -5.90 -2.69 0.46
CA ARG A 157 -6.51 -2.69 -0.86
C ARG A 157 -5.46 -2.82 -1.95
N THR A 158 -5.62 -3.82 -2.81
CA THR A 158 -4.76 -4.01 -3.98
C THR A 158 -5.34 -3.31 -5.21
N SER A 159 -4.54 -3.23 -6.25
CA SER A 159 -4.82 -2.54 -7.50
C SER A 159 -6.02 -3.04 -8.27
N ASP A 160 -6.20 -4.33 -8.25
CA ASP A 160 -7.33 -5.01 -8.87
C ASP A 160 -8.64 -4.87 -8.07
N GLY A 161 -8.62 -4.05 -7.01
CA GLY A 161 -9.75 -3.80 -6.13
C GLY A 161 -10.08 -4.95 -5.18
N MET A 162 -9.17 -5.91 -5.02
CA MET A 162 -9.29 -6.92 -3.97
C MET A 162 -8.67 -6.39 -2.67
N TYR A 163 -9.07 -7.00 -1.57
CA TYR A 163 -8.56 -6.68 -0.24
C TYR A 163 -7.76 -7.84 0.31
N ARG A 164 -6.62 -7.55 0.94
CA ARG A 164 -5.75 -8.53 1.60
C ARG A 164 -5.68 -8.23 3.08
N TYR A 165 -5.83 -9.27 3.88
CA TYR A 165 -5.78 -9.17 5.33
C TYR A 165 -5.07 -10.37 5.93
N LEU A 166 -4.03 -10.12 6.69
CA LEU A 166 -3.25 -11.15 7.37
C LEU A 166 -3.86 -11.42 8.75
N ILE A 167 -4.01 -12.70 9.06
CA ILE A 167 -4.53 -13.16 10.34
C ILE A 167 -3.61 -14.23 10.93
N ASN A 168 -3.59 -14.36 12.24
CA ASN A 168 -3.09 -15.58 12.85
C ASN A 168 -4.01 -16.74 12.42
N PRO A 169 -3.49 -17.95 12.07
CA PRO A 169 -4.28 -19.09 11.56
C PRO A 169 -5.24 -19.68 12.60
N ALA A 170 -6.06 -18.87 13.22
CA ALA A 170 -7.14 -19.23 14.10
C ALA A 170 -8.48 -18.87 13.46
N ALA A 171 -9.55 -19.51 13.89
CA ALA A 171 -10.89 -19.16 13.44
C ALA A 171 -11.19 -17.70 13.80
N THR A 172 -11.48 -16.89 12.79
CA THR A 172 -11.79 -15.46 12.93
C THR A 172 -13.01 -15.13 12.10
N ASN A 173 -13.98 -14.44 12.67
CA ASN A 173 -15.10 -13.90 11.92
C ASN A 173 -14.74 -12.54 11.36
N LEU A 174 -14.91 -12.40 10.06
CA LEU A 174 -14.74 -11.16 9.33
C LEU A 174 -16.07 -10.77 8.71
N SER A 175 -16.45 -9.52 8.84
CA SER A 175 -17.73 -9.02 8.33
C SER A 175 -17.63 -7.59 7.87
N GLY A 176 -18.62 -7.14 7.13
CA GLY A 176 -18.73 -5.78 6.63
C GLY A 176 -20.02 -5.57 5.85
N SER A 177 -20.09 -4.46 5.16
CA SER A 177 -21.24 -4.09 4.34
C SER A 177 -20.85 -3.26 3.12
N TYR A 178 -21.74 -3.17 2.17
CA TYR A 178 -21.63 -2.28 1.00
C TYR A 178 -23.04 -1.93 0.50
N THR A 179 -23.14 -0.89 -0.34
CA THR A 179 -24.39 -0.58 -1.05
C THR A 179 -24.40 -1.31 -2.39
N ASN A 180 -25.39 -2.16 -2.61
CA ASN A 180 -25.53 -2.97 -3.83
C ASN A 180 -26.12 -2.14 -5.01
N ALA A 181 -26.19 -2.77 -6.18
CA ALA A 181 -26.69 -2.14 -7.40
C ALA A 181 -28.17 -1.64 -7.32
N THR A 182 -28.94 -2.15 -6.35
CA THR A 182 -30.32 -1.70 -6.09
C THR A 182 -30.41 -0.61 -5.02
N SER A 183 -29.28 -0.03 -4.62
CA SER A 183 -29.15 0.98 -3.55
C SER A 183 -29.57 0.48 -2.17
N ALA A 184 -29.56 -0.84 -1.95
CA ALA A 184 -29.79 -1.44 -0.66
C ALA A 184 -28.46 -1.81 0.03
N THR A 185 -28.40 -1.68 1.36
CA THR A 185 -27.27 -2.16 2.14
C THR A 185 -27.24 -3.69 2.10
N ALA A 186 -26.12 -4.25 1.65
CA ALA A 186 -25.83 -5.67 1.70
C ALA A 186 -24.76 -5.93 2.77
N GLU A 187 -25.06 -6.81 3.71
CA GLU A 187 -24.11 -7.25 4.73
C GLU A 187 -23.46 -8.57 4.32
N TRP A 188 -22.23 -8.78 4.76
CA TRP A 188 -21.51 -10.01 4.54
C TRP A 188 -20.75 -10.43 5.80
N GLU A 189 -20.63 -11.74 5.97
CA GLU A 189 -19.85 -12.34 7.05
C GLU A 189 -19.29 -13.68 6.58
N PHE A 190 -18.08 -14.01 7.00
CA PHE A 190 -17.51 -15.34 6.84
C PHE A 190 -16.54 -15.66 7.98
N THR A 191 -16.38 -16.94 8.26
CA THR A 191 -15.45 -17.46 9.26
C THR A 191 -14.23 -18.07 8.56
N THR A 192 -13.04 -17.70 9.05
CA THR A 192 -11.77 -18.15 8.49
C THR A 192 -11.29 -19.50 9.06
N SER A 193 -12.21 -20.35 9.54
CA SER A 193 -11.91 -21.61 10.23
C SER A 193 -11.02 -22.60 9.47
N SER A 194 -10.79 -22.37 8.19
CA SER A 194 -9.90 -23.16 7.33
C SER A 194 -8.66 -22.39 6.88
N ALA A 195 -8.35 -21.25 7.51
CA ALA A 195 -7.11 -20.55 7.24
C ALA A 195 -5.91 -21.38 7.73
N THR A 196 -4.91 -21.53 6.89
CA THR A 196 -3.74 -22.36 7.16
C THR A 196 -2.48 -21.50 7.13
N THR A 197 -1.56 -21.76 8.04
CA THR A 197 -0.24 -21.12 8.11
C THR A 197 0.44 -21.08 6.74
N GLY A 198 0.91 -19.89 6.33
CA GLY A 198 1.63 -19.69 5.08
C GLY A 198 0.80 -19.88 3.81
N GLN A 199 -0.51 -20.02 3.92
CA GLN A 199 -1.40 -20.16 2.76
C GLN A 199 -2.37 -18.98 2.66
N TYR A 200 -2.98 -18.82 1.51
CA TYR A 200 -4.03 -17.84 1.31
C TYR A 200 -5.36 -18.50 0.95
N ARG A 201 -6.44 -17.82 1.30
CA ARG A 201 -7.77 -18.19 0.87
C ARG A 201 -8.53 -16.96 0.37
N LYS A 202 -9.13 -17.11 -0.83
CA LYS A 202 -9.99 -16.09 -1.39
C LYS A 202 -11.45 -16.33 -0.97
N TYR A 203 -12.07 -15.27 -0.46
CA TYR A 203 -13.48 -15.19 -0.14
C TYR A 203 -14.13 -14.21 -1.11
N VAL A 204 -15.06 -14.72 -1.91
CA VAL A 204 -15.83 -13.90 -2.84
C VAL A 204 -17.14 -13.54 -2.14
N VAL A 205 -17.33 -12.26 -1.90
CA VAL A 205 -18.59 -11.73 -1.40
C VAL A 205 -19.46 -11.44 -2.61
N ASP A 206 -20.30 -12.40 -2.94
CA ASP A 206 -21.22 -12.28 -4.05
C ASP A 206 -22.56 -11.71 -3.56
N GLY A 207 -22.87 -10.50 -4.02
CA GLY A 207 -24.18 -9.87 -3.78
C GLY A 207 -25.32 -10.46 -4.60
N GLY A 208 -25.12 -11.66 -5.15
CA GLY A 208 -26.14 -12.44 -5.84
C GLY A 208 -25.99 -12.54 -7.35
N SER A 209 -25.02 -11.87 -8.04
CA SER A 209 -24.83 -12.06 -9.48
C SER A 209 -23.50 -11.60 -10.08
N SER A 210 -22.80 -10.66 -9.51
CA SER A 210 -21.49 -10.21 -10.04
C SER A 210 -20.72 -9.37 -9.02
N THR A 211 -19.46 -9.72 -8.81
CA THR A 211 -18.52 -8.94 -7.99
C THR A 211 -18.02 -7.69 -8.72
N THR A 212 -18.28 -7.55 -10.02
CA THR A 212 -17.86 -6.41 -10.83
C THR A 212 -19.00 -5.89 -11.68
N ILE A 213 -19.33 -4.61 -11.49
CA ILE A 213 -20.30 -3.89 -12.33
C ILE A 213 -19.50 -3.08 -13.34
N GLU A 214 -19.56 -3.46 -14.62
CA GLU A 214 -18.90 -2.70 -15.68
C GLU A 214 -19.75 -1.49 -16.09
N LYS A 215 -19.12 -0.33 -16.18
CA LYS A 215 -19.69 0.90 -16.71
C LYS A 215 -18.79 1.45 -17.81
N THR A 216 -19.38 1.91 -18.89
CA THR A 216 -18.66 2.68 -19.92
C THR A 216 -18.85 4.16 -19.66
N HIS A 217 -17.77 4.94 -19.77
CA HIS A 217 -17.86 6.39 -19.62
C HIS A 217 -16.83 7.06 -20.52
N GLN A 218 -17.28 8.03 -21.32
CA GLN A 218 -16.37 8.91 -22.06
C GLN A 218 -15.99 10.06 -21.15
N LEU A 219 -14.74 9.99 -20.65
CA LEU A 219 -14.24 11.01 -19.72
C LEU A 219 -14.01 12.33 -20.46
N GLN A 220 -14.55 13.41 -19.93
CA GLN A 220 -14.49 14.73 -20.55
C GLN A 220 -14.21 15.82 -19.51
N ALA A 221 -13.55 16.89 -19.93
CA ALA A 221 -13.47 18.09 -19.12
C ALA A 221 -14.89 18.63 -18.84
N GLY A 222 -15.17 18.89 -17.58
CA GLY A 222 -16.48 19.27 -17.08
C GLY A 222 -17.24 18.14 -16.37
N ASP A 223 -16.79 16.89 -16.47
CA ASP A 223 -17.38 15.77 -15.72
C ASP A 223 -17.21 15.98 -14.20
N PHE A 224 -18.21 15.57 -13.45
CA PHE A 224 -18.21 15.68 -11.99
C PHE A 224 -17.54 14.44 -11.37
N PHE A 225 -16.61 14.70 -10.46
CA PHE A 225 -15.94 13.67 -9.68
C PHE A 225 -16.52 13.62 -8.27
N MET A 226 -17.05 12.46 -7.88
CA MET A 226 -17.78 12.29 -6.63
C MET A 226 -16.87 11.76 -5.52
N LYS A 227 -17.25 12.01 -4.28
CA LYS A 227 -16.52 11.59 -3.07
C LYS A 227 -16.28 10.06 -2.98
N ASP A 228 -17.20 9.28 -3.52
CA ASP A 228 -17.10 7.82 -3.60
C ASP A 228 -16.29 7.33 -4.82
N GLY A 229 -15.69 8.25 -5.57
CA GLY A 229 -14.94 7.96 -6.79
C GLY A 229 -15.80 7.79 -8.03
N THR A 230 -17.14 7.85 -7.95
CA THR A 230 -17.98 7.75 -9.14
C THR A 230 -17.85 8.99 -10.02
N LEU A 231 -18.10 8.79 -11.32
CA LEU A 231 -18.09 9.85 -12.34
C LEU A 231 -19.53 10.14 -12.78
N LEU A 232 -19.85 11.42 -12.93
CA LEU A 232 -21.10 11.87 -13.50
C LEU A 232 -20.78 12.80 -14.67
N GLY A 233 -21.38 12.52 -15.83
CA GLY A 233 -21.09 13.29 -17.05
C GLY A 233 -21.49 14.76 -16.93
N LYS A 234 -20.74 15.64 -17.57
CA LYS A 234 -20.98 17.09 -17.62
C LYS A 234 -22.39 17.46 -18.14
N ASP A 235 -23.00 16.55 -18.90
CA ASP A 235 -24.35 16.75 -19.48
C ASP A 235 -25.48 16.49 -18.45
N ALA A 236 -25.13 16.11 -17.22
CA ALA A 236 -26.08 16.05 -16.11
C ALA A 236 -26.55 17.48 -15.76
N THR A 237 -27.63 17.93 -16.41
CA THR A 237 -28.13 19.30 -16.31
C THR A 237 -28.75 19.66 -14.96
N THR A 238 -29.06 18.64 -14.15
CA THR A 238 -29.62 18.83 -12.81
C THR A 238 -29.03 17.79 -11.86
N LEU A 239 -28.25 18.28 -10.91
CA LEU A 239 -27.76 17.45 -9.81
C LEU A 239 -28.78 17.49 -8.67
N THR A 240 -29.08 16.33 -8.08
CA THR A 240 -29.81 16.28 -6.81
C THR A 240 -28.98 16.90 -5.69
N ASP A 241 -29.62 17.33 -4.59
CA ASP A 241 -28.91 17.87 -3.43
C ASP A 241 -27.84 16.90 -2.90
N ALA A 242 -28.14 15.60 -2.90
CA ALA A 242 -27.18 14.55 -2.51
C ALA A 242 -25.98 14.48 -3.46
N GLN A 243 -26.18 14.58 -4.76
CA GLN A 243 -25.11 14.62 -5.76
C GLN A 243 -24.27 15.89 -5.66
N GLN A 244 -24.90 17.04 -5.42
CA GLN A 244 -24.18 18.29 -5.18
C GLN A 244 -23.28 18.19 -3.94
N ALA A 245 -23.82 17.65 -2.84
CA ALA A 245 -23.06 17.44 -1.60
C ALA A 245 -21.93 16.38 -1.74
N ALA A 246 -22.09 15.42 -2.63
CA ALA A 246 -21.11 14.38 -2.88
C ALA A 246 -20.05 14.78 -3.93
N CYS A 247 -20.28 15.81 -4.74
CA CYS A 247 -19.34 16.27 -5.74
C CYS A 247 -18.14 16.97 -5.08
N ILE A 248 -16.94 16.44 -5.29
CA ILE A 248 -15.71 16.97 -4.68
C ILE A 248 -14.78 17.63 -5.71
N GLY A 249 -15.04 17.47 -6.99
CA GLY A 249 -14.21 18.06 -8.02
C GLY A 249 -14.80 17.99 -9.42
N ILE A 250 -14.15 18.71 -10.32
CA ILE A 250 -14.49 18.75 -11.75
C ILE A 250 -13.27 18.28 -12.54
N VAL A 251 -13.48 17.34 -13.46
CA VAL A 251 -12.44 16.93 -14.41
C VAL A 251 -12.11 18.11 -15.32
N TYR A 252 -10.86 18.54 -15.38
CA TYR A 252 -10.45 19.62 -16.27
C TYR A 252 -9.43 19.20 -17.33
N TRP A 253 -8.83 18.03 -17.18
CA TRP A 253 -7.93 17.43 -18.15
C TRP A 253 -8.18 15.92 -18.23
N VAL A 254 -8.03 15.34 -19.42
CA VAL A 254 -8.22 13.91 -19.68
C VAL A 254 -6.98 13.33 -20.34
N GLY A 255 -6.58 12.16 -19.88
CA GLY A 255 -5.39 11.45 -20.35
C GLY A 255 -4.09 11.97 -19.75
N ASP A 256 -2.99 11.58 -20.36
CA ASP A 256 -1.65 11.91 -19.92
C ASP A 256 -1.31 13.38 -20.07
N ILE A 257 -0.50 13.91 -19.17
CA ILE A 257 -0.08 15.31 -19.18
C ILE A 257 1.34 15.37 -19.75
N LYS A 258 1.47 16.06 -20.86
CA LYS A 258 2.79 16.27 -21.46
C LYS A 258 3.70 17.02 -20.51
N GLY A 259 4.88 16.43 -20.22
CA GLY A 259 5.88 17.02 -19.34
C GLY A 259 5.77 16.60 -17.88
N ASP A 260 4.85 15.69 -17.55
CA ASP A 260 4.79 15.12 -16.21
C ASP A 260 5.87 14.04 -15.96
N ASN A 261 6.14 13.75 -14.71
CA ASN A 261 7.07 12.70 -14.31
C ASN A 261 6.34 11.34 -14.24
N TYR A 262 6.30 10.64 -15.37
CA TYR A 262 5.60 9.36 -15.47
C TYR A 262 6.15 8.29 -14.54
N THR A 263 7.47 8.24 -14.31
CA THR A 263 8.08 7.28 -13.38
C THR A 263 7.54 7.47 -11.95
N LEU A 264 7.41 8.72 -11.53
CA LEU A 264 6.86 9.04 -10.22
C LEU A 264 5.36 8.76 -10.16
N LEU A 265 4.60 9.17 -11.19
CA LEU A 265 3.17 8.93 -11.28
C LEU A 265 2.86 7.42 -11.27
N ASP A 266 3.54 6.62 -12.06
CA ASP A 266 3.35 5.17 -12.11
C ASP A 266 3.67 4.51 -10.75
N SER A 267 4.66 5.03 -10.03
CA SER A 267 5.01 4.53 -8.70
C SER A 267 3.93 4.85 -7.65
N LYS A 268 3.23 5.97 -7.79
CA LYS A 268 2.19 6.43 -6.84
C LYS A 268 0.78 6.01 -7.26
N PHE A 269 0.55 5.94 -8.56
CA PHE A 269 -0.74 5.57 -9.17
C PHE A 269 -0.56 4.38 -10.11
N PRO A 270 -0.24 3.19 -9.59
CA PRO A 270 0.09 2.00 -10.40
C PRO A 270 -1.06 1.51 -11.28
N TYR A 271 -2.23 2.15 -11.20
CA TYR A 271 -3.43 1.86 -12.01
C TYR A 271 -3.56 2.77 -13.23
N GLY A 272 -2.58 3.61 -13.46
CA GLY A 272 -2.57 4.61 -14.50
C GLY A 272 -3.24 5.91 -14.07
N THR A 273 -2.90 6.94 -14.80
CA THR A 273 -3.52 8.25 -14.72
C THR A 273 -4.62 8.36 -15.76
N HIS A 274 -5.76 8.90 -15.37
CA HIS A 274 -6.91 9.06 -16.26
C HIS A 274 -7.13 10.53 -16.67
N GLY A 275 -6.59 11.45 -15.88
CA GLY A 275 -6.76 12.88 -16.04
C GLY A 275 -6.55 13.63 -14.74
N LEU A 276 -6.90 14.91 -14.75
CA LEU A 276 -6.81 15.78 -13.58
C LEU A 276 -8.18 16.30 -13.16
N VAL A 277 -8.36 16.40 -11.85
CA VAL A 277 -9.56 16.94 -11.21
C VAL A 277 -9.20 18.20 -10.43
N VAL A 278 -9.92 19.29 -10.63
CA VAL A 278 -9.85 20.46 -9.76
C VAL A 278 -10.82 20.28 -8.60
N SER A 279 -10.33 20.44 -7.36
CA SER A 279 -11.18 20.39 -6.17
C SER A 279 -12.15 21.57 -6.15
N LEU A 280 -13.38 21.31 -5.73
CA LEU A 280 -14.39 22.35 -5.49
C LEU A 280 -14.23 23.03 -4.13
N TRP A 281 -13.42 22.45 -3.26
CA TRP A 281 -13.22 22.92 -1.90
C TRP A 281 -11.74 23.11 -1.63
N ASP A 282 -11.43 24.12 -0.83
CA ASP A 282 -10.07 24.29 -0.33
C ASP A 282 -9.68 23.10 0.54
N MET A 283 -8.45 22.62 0.39
CA MET A 283 -7.93 21.55 1.23
C MET A 283 -7.65 22.10 2.65
N PRO A 284 -8.08 21.40 3.69
CA PRO A 284 -7.75 21.80 5.05
C PRO A 284 -6.23 21.69 5.27
N ASP A 285 -5.67 22.64 6.03
CA ASP A 285 -4.29 22.57 6.50
C ASP A 285 -4.13 21.31 7.40
N PRO A 286 -3.25 20.37 7.07
CA PRO A 286 -3.07 19.15 7.87
C PRO A 286 -2.64 19.44 9.31
N ASP A 287 -1.94 20.56 9.57
CA ASP A 287 -1.50 20.97 10.89
C ASP A 287 -2.57 21.78 11.64
N ASN A 288 -3.57 22.28 10.94
CA ASN A 288 -4.66 23.08 11.53
C ASN A 288 -5.95 22.92 10.70
N PRO A 289 -6.78 21.90 11.01
CA PRO A 289 -8.00 21.58 10.25
C PRO A 289 -9.05 22.70 10.23
N ASN A 290 -8.91 23.73 11.07
CA ASN A 290 -9.73 24.94 11.05
C ASN A 290 -9.22 26.02 10.07
N LYS A 291 -8.09 25.79 9.42
CA LYS A 291 -7.52 26.64 8.38
C LYS A 291 -7.80 26.03 7.02
N VAL A 292 -8.44 26.79 6.16
CA VAL A 292 -8.90 26.36 4.84
C VAL A 292 -7.88 26.67 3.73
N ILE A 293 -6.70 27.16 4.07
CA ILE A 293 -5.69 27.56 3.08
C ILE A 293 -4.40 26.79 3.31
N MET A 294 -4.08 25.88 2.41
CA MET A 294 -2.73 25.31 2.33
C MET A 294 -1.77 26.35 1.75
N LYS A 295 -0.67 26.59 2.45
CA LYS A 295 0.43 27.38 1.89
C LYS A 295 1.17 26.54 0.87
N TRP A 296 1.38 27.08 -0.32
CA TRP A 296 2.22 26.47 -1.35
C TRP A 296 3.66 26.27 -0.89
N TRP A 297 4.12 27.12 0.01
CA TRP A 297 5.47 27.11 0.57
C TRP A 297 5.54 27.87 1.90
N THR A 298 6.61 27.66 2.63
CA THR A 298 6.99 28.47 3.78
C THR A 298 7.60 29.80 3.34
N TYR A 299 7.86 30.67 4.29
CA TYR A 299 8.43 32.00 4.13
C TYR A 299 9.60 32.03 3.12
N ASN A 300 9.64 33.05 2.20
CA ASN A 300 10.58 33.23 1.09
C ASN A 300 10.44 32.27 -0.12
N GLY A 301 9.29 31.78 -0.35
CA GLY A 301 8.88 30.75 -1.29
C GLY A 301 9.65 30.64 -2.60
N LYS A 302 9.78 31.71 -3.39
CA LYS A 302 10.38 31.58 -4.73
C LYS A 302 11.88 31.23 -4.69
N GLU A 303 12.66 31.83 -3.81
CA GLU A 303 14.08 31.53 -3.66
C GLU A 303 14.27 30.13 -3.10
N PHE A 304 13.47 29.75 -2.09
CA PHE A 304 13.53 28.43 -1.49
C PHE A 304 13.18 27.31 -2.48
N VAL A 305 12.14 27.47 -3.29
CA VAL A 305 11.76 26.49 -4.31
C VAL A 305 12.85 26.38 -5.38
N ASN A 306 13.40 27.49 -5.84
CA ASN A 306 14.49 27.48 -6.82
C ASN A 306 15.75 26.81 -6.26
N ASP A 307 16.12 27.09 -5.02
CA ASP A 307 17.27 26.47 -4.34
C ASP A 307 17.02 24.97 -4.12
N TRP A 308 15.81 24.62 -3.70
CA TRP A 308 15.43 23.22 -3.52
C TRP A 308 15.48 22.45 -4.86
N LEU A 309 14.91 23.01 -5.92
CA LEU A 309 14.93 22.40 -7.25
C LEU A 309 16.36 22.26 -7.80
N ALA A 310 17.25 23.22 -7.47
CA ALA A 310 18.65 23.15 -7.88
C ALA A 310 19.45 22.06 -7.16
N ASN A 311 19.10 21.77 -5.90
CA ASN A 311 19.92 20.97 -5.00
C ASN A 311 19.22 19.67 -4.51
N ALA A 312 17.93 19.49 -4.78
CA ALA A 312 17.19 18.31 -4.35
C ALA A 312 17.73 17.04 -5.00
N THR A 313 17.92 16.02 -4.18
CA THR A 313 18.18 14.66 -4.66
C THR A 313 16.83 14.01 -4.95
N TRP A 314 16.54 13.76 -6.22
CA TRP A 314 15.30 13.10 -6.62
C TRP A 314 15.35 11.62 -6.24
N THR A 315 14.21 11.05 -5.90
CA THR A 315 14.10 9.65 -5.44
C THR A 315 14.59 8.62 -6.45
N ASP A 316 14.64 8.98 -7.74
CA ASP A 316 15.21 8.18 -8.82
C ASP A 316 16.66 8.55 -9.18
N GLY A 317 17.29 9.43 -8.39
CA GLY A 317 18.66 9.94 -8.61
C GLY A 317 18.78 10.88 -9.80
N LYS A 318 17.68 11.25 -10.46
CA LYS A 318 17.67 12.12 -11.62
C LYS A 318 16.71 13.28 -11.40
N ARG A 319 17.26 14.49 -11.49
CA ARG A 319 16.46 15.67 -11.71
C ARG A 319 15.80 15.52 -13.09
N PRO A 320 14.50 15.78 -13.27
CA PRO A 320 13.93 15.82 -14.61
C PRO A 320 14.68 16.85 -15.46
N ASP A 321 15.42 16.38 -16.46
CA ASP A 321 16.23 17.27 -17.32
C ASP A 321 15.34 18.31 -18.03
N ASP A 322 14.09 17.98 -18.26
CA ASP A 322 13.09 18.83 -18.89
C ASP A 322 12.50 19.91 -17.98
N PHE A 323 12.77 19.86 -16.69
CA PHE A 323 12.21 20.80 -15.72
C PHE A 323 12.62 22.25 -15.99
N ILE A 324 13.87 22.47 -16.45
CA ILE A 324 14.41 23.81 -16.73
C ILE A 324 14.03 24.29 -18.13
N SER A 325 13.75 23.37 -19.06
CA SER A 325 13.46 23.69 -20.46
C SER A 325 11.98 23.96 -20.75
N ILE A 326 11.09 23.58 -19.82
CA ILE A 326 9.65 23.80 -19.96
C ILE A 326 9.30 25.20 -19.43
N GLN A 327 8.65 26.00 -20.26
CA GLN A 327 8.14 27.30 -19.84
C GLN A 327 7.19 27.12 -18.65
N GLU A 328 7.22 28.04 -17.68
CA GLU A 328 6.43 27.96 -16.44
C GLU A 328 4.94 27.75 -16.69
N ASP A 329 4.39 28.35 -17.73
CA ASP A 329 2.98 28.22 -18.15
C ASP A 329 2.62 26.85 -18.78
N LYS A 330 3.64 26.04 -19.08
CA LYS A 330 3.48 24.69 -19.67
C LYS A 330 3.98 23.58 -18.77
N ASN A 331 4.49 23.93 -17.60
CA ASN A 331 4.99 22.97 -16.64
C ASN A 331 3.83 22.40 -15.81
N MET A 332 3.42 21.18 -16.13
CA MET A 332 2.32 20.48 -15.47
C MET A 332 2.80 19.47 -14.42
N GLN A 333 4.07 19.53 -14.02
CA GLN A 333 4.66 18.61 -13.02
C GLN A 333 4.27 18.99 -11.57
N GLY A 334 2.99 19.30 -11.33
CA GLY A 334 2.52 19.78 -10.04
C GLY A 334 2.85 18.85 -8.88
N TYR A 335 2.67 17.55 -9.05
CA TYR A 335 2.98 16.57 -8.01
C TYR A 335 4.49 16.46 -7.76
N ALA A 336 5.29 16.32 -8.80
CA ALA A 336 6.75 16.24 -8.68
C ALA A 336 7.37 17.52 -8.12
N ASN A 337 6.74 18.67 -8.38
CA ASN A 337 7.23 19.97 -7.95
C ASN A 337 6.76 20.35 -6.53
N THR A 338 5.82 19.63 -5.94
CA THR A 338 5.25 19.93 -4.61
C THR A 338 5.63 18.92 -3.53
N ILE A 339 6.30 17.86 -3.90
CA ILE A 339 6.93 16.92 -2.95
C ILE A 339 8.27 17.48 -2.53
#